data_d7a5044803b10e87f4e89255f989c600
#
_entry.id   d7a5044803b10e87f4e89255f989c600
#
_cell.length_a   1.000
_cell.length_b   1.000
_cell.length_c   1.000
_cell.angle_alpha   90.00
_cell.angle_beta   90.00
_cell.angle_gamma   90.00
#
_symmetry.space_group_name_H-M   'P 1'
#
loop_
_entity.id
_entity.type
_entity.pdbx_description
1 polymer ?
#
loop_
_entity_poly.entity_id
_entity_poly.type
_entity_poly.pdbx_seq_one_letter_code
_entity_poly.pdbx_strand_id
1 'polypeptide(L)'
;MRIAFLVAPEGAEQVELTDPWQAVRDAGGEPVLVSTKQGEIQAFDHLDKADKFPVDKTVASLGSSADGFDALVLPGGVANPDHLRTDPEAVAFVRDFFDRGLPVAAICHAAWTLVEADVLRDRTLTSYPSLATDIRNAGGTWVDEQVKVCTAGPNVLVTSRRPDDLKAFDAALLKQVSGT
;
A
#
# COMPACT_ATOMS: atom_id res chain seq x y z
N MET A 1 -10.70 7.44 12.14
CA MET A 1 -9.86 6.53 11.36
C MET A 1 -9.40 7.29 10.12
N ARG A 2 -8.10 7.58 10.03
CA ARG A 2 -7.49 8.36 8.94
C ARG A 2 -6.41 7.51 8.27
N ILE A 3 -6.59 7.22 6.99
CA ILE A 3 -5.78 6.22 6.28
C ILE A 3 -5.04 6.87 5.12
N ALA A 4 -3.70 6.72 5.10
CA ALA A 4 -2.88 7.18 3.99
C ALA A 4 -2.95 6.17 2.83
N PHE A 5 -3.10 6.68 1.61
CA PHE A 5 -2.97 5.94 0.36
C PHE A 5 -1.75 6.51 -0.38
N LEU A 6 -0.65 5.78 -0.40
CA LEU A 6 0.58 6.24 -1.03
C LEU A 6 0.65 5.74 -2.47
N VAL A 7 0.76 6.67 -3.40
CA VAL A 7 0.93 6.40 -4.84
C VAL A 7 1.96 7.33 -5.47
N ALA A 8 2.63 6.85 -6.50
CA ALA A 8 3.49 7.67 -7.34
C ALA A 8 2.66 8.65 -8.21
N PRO A 9 3.27 9.66 -8.86
CA PRO A 9 2.58 10.56 -9.76
C PRO A 9 1.86 9.88 -10.93
N GLU A 10 2.26 8.65 -11.28
CA GLU A 10 1.61 7.83 -12.30
C GLU A 10 1.84 6.34 -12.08
N GLY A 11 1.00 5.50 -12.66
CA GLY A 11 1.19 4.06 -12.73
C GLY A 11 0.42 3.23 -11.72
N ALA A 12 -0.38 3.84 -10.84
CA ALA A 12 -1.24 3.09 -9.93
C ALA A 12 -2.39 2.43 -10.70
N GLU A 13 -2.67 1.16 -10.40
CA GLU A 13 -3.87 0.48 -10.89
C GLU A 13 -5.10 1.12 -10.24
N GLN A 14 -6.00 1.68 -11.07
CA GLN A 14 -7.09 2.52 -10.58
C GLN A 14 -7.98 1.81 -9.57
N VAL A 15 -8.42 0.60 -9.87
CA VAL A 15 -9.35 -0.12 -9.00
C VAL A 15 -8.72 -0.47 -7.65
N GLU A 16 -7.41 -0.69 -7.61
CA GLU A 16 -6.66 -0.95 -6.37
C GLU A 16 -6.49 0.30 -5.50
N LEU A 17 -6.70 1.49 -6.06
CA LEU A 17 -6.82 2.75 -5.34
C LEU A 17 -8.26 3.01 -4.93
N THR A 18 -9.21 2.95 -5.88
CA THR A 18 -10.58 3.45 -5.69
C THR A 18 -11.46 2.53 -4.85
N ASP A 19 -11.29 1.22 -4.94
CA ASP A 19 -12.11 0.24 -4.19
C ASP A 19 -11.81 0.29 -2.68
N PRO A 20 -10.55 0.16 -2.21
CA PRO A 20 -10.22 0.32 -0.80
C PRO A 20 -10.52 1.74 -0.28
N TRP A 21 -10.36 2.77 -1.13
CA TRP A 21 -10.72 4.15 -0.80
C TRP A 21 -12.20 4.27 -0.45
N GLN A 22 -13.07 3.69 -1.29
CA GLN A 22 -14.51 3.70 -1.05
C GLN A 22 -14.87 2.85 0.18
N ALA A 23 -14.24 1.69 0.36
CA ALA A 23 -14.46 0.85 1.54
C ALA A 23 -14.14 1.58 2.86
N VAL A 24 -13.04 2.36 2.88
CA VAL A 24 -12.67 3.20 4.02
C VAL A 24 -13.73 4.28 4.28
N ARG A 25 -14.21 4.95 3.23
CA ARG A 25 -15.26 5.98 3.35
C ARG A 25 -16.58 5.40 3.87
N ASP A 26 -16.99 4.27 3.35
CA ASP A 26 -18.24 3.59 3.76
C ASP A 26 -18.18 3.13 5.23
N ALA A 27 -16.96 2.84 5.72
CA ALA A 27 -16.72 2.56 7.14
C ALA A 27 -16.59 3.82 8.02
N GLY A 28 -16.84 5.02 7.48
CA GLY A 28 -16.73 6.29 8.20
C GLY A 28 -15.31 6.80 8.40
N GLY A 29 -14.35 6.28 7.66
CA GLY A 29 -12.95 6.73 7.68
C GLY A 29 -12.68 7.89 6.72
N GLU A 30 -11.52 8.49 6.89
CA GLU A 30 -10.96 9.56 6.04
C GLU A 30 -9.77 9.01 5.27
N PRO A 31 -9.92 8.62 3.99
CA PRO A 31 -8.78 8.30 3.16
C PRO A 31 -8.09 9.60 2.69
N VAL A 32 -6.75 9.58 2.64
CA VAL A 32 -5.90 10.73 2.25
C VAL A 32 -4.93 10.27 1.17
N LEU A 33 -4.99 10.90 0.00
CA LEU A 33 -4.08 10.61 -1.12
C LEU A 33 -2.73 11.28 -0.89
N VAL A 34 -1.71 10.46 -0.67
CA VAL A 34 -0.33 10.89 -0.49
C VAL A 34 0.49 10.52 -1.73
N SER A 35 1.29 11.44 -2.23
CA SER A 35 2.18 11.20 -3.37
C SER A 35 3.54 11.88 -3.17
N THR A 36 4.48 11.61 -4.07
CA THR A 36 5.81 12.24 -4.08
C THR A 36 5.81 13.64 -4.66
N LYS A 37 4.74 14.02 -5.40
CA LYS A 37 4.59 15.35 -6.00
C LYS A 37 3.18 15.90 -5.78
N GLN A 38 3.11 17.22 -5.66
CA GLN A 38 1.84 17.95 -5.60
C GLN A 38 1.15 17.94 -6.97
N GLY A 39 -0.17 18.13 -7.00
CA GLY A 39 -1.00 18.20 -8.19
C GLY A 39 -1.95 17.04 -8.31
N GLU A 40 -1.87 16.29 -9.39
CA GLU A 40 -2.70 15.12 -9.66
C GLU A 40 -1.83 13.90 -9.97
N ILE A 41 -2.29 12.72 -9.59
CA ILE A 41 -1.73 11.45 -10.06
C ILE A 41 -2.52 10.96 -11.29
N GLN A 42 -1.84 10.23 -12.19
CA GLN A 42 -2.45 9.53 -13.31
C GLN A 42 -2.58 8.04 -12.97
N ALA A 43 -3.80 7.57 -12.78
CA ALA A 43 -4.09 6.15 -12.62
C ALA A 43 -4.15 5.42 -13.97
N PHE A 44 -4.08 4.10 -13.90
CA PHE A 44 -4.10 3.22 -15.07
C PHE A 44 -5.12 2.10 -14.89
N ASP A 45 -5.68 1.64 -16.00
CA ASP A 45 -6.36 0.37 -16.13
C ASP A 45 -5.44 -0.54 -16.96
N HIS A 46 -4.64 -1.35 -16.27
CA HIS A 46 -3.55 -2.15 -16.82
C HIS A 46 -2.51 -1.26 -17.52
N LEU A 47 -2.53 -1.19 -18.83
CA LEU A 47 -1.59 -0.40 -19.64
C LEU A 47 -2.19 0.91 -20.15
N ASP A 48 -3.49 1.08 -20.01
CA ASP A 48 -4.21 2.25 -20.51
C ASP A 48 -4.35 3.31 -19.42
N LYS A 49 -4.21 4.58 -19.82
CA LYS A 49 -4.46 5.71 -18.90
C LYS A 49 -5.94 5.73 -18.52
N ALA A 50 -6.19 5.80 -17.22
CA ALA A 50 -7.51 5.93 -16.63
C ALA A 50 -7.70 7.35 -16.06
N ASP A 51 -8.37 7.50 -14.92
CA ASP A 51 -8.68 8.79 -14.33
C ASP A 51 -7.48 9.43 -13.63
N LYS A 52 -7.60 10.73 -13.37
CA LYS A 52 -6.67 11.47 -12.53
C LYS A 52 -7.29 11.77 -11.17
N PHE A 53 -6.46 11.81 -10.14
CA PHE A 53 -6.89 12.09 -8.78
C PHE A 53 -6.02 13.18 -8.15
N PRO A 54 -6.63 14.18 -7.46
CA PRO A 54 -5.88 15.23 -6.80
C PRO A 54 -5.10 14.68 -5.60
N VAL A 55 -3.88 15.14 -5.43
CA VAL A 55 -3.01 14.82 -4.30
C VAL A 55 -3.37 15.68 -3.10
N ASP A 56 -3.71 15.04 -1.97
CA ASP A 56 -4.03 15.76 -0.72
C ASP A 56 -2.77 16.23 0.00
N LYS A 57 -1.76 15.38 0.07
CA LYS A 57 -0.47 15.64 0.74
C LYS A 57 0.69 15.06 -0.04
N THR A 58 1.86 15.66 0.09
CA THR A 58 3.11 15.05 -0.38
C THR A 58 3.88 14.43 0.78
N VAL A 59 4.68 13.38 0.49
CA VAL A 59 5.57 12.78 1.51
C VAL A 59 6.49 13.82 2.12
N ALA A 60 7.02 14.75 1.33
CA ALA A 60 7.84 15.87 1.79
C ALA A 60 7.07 16.79 2.75
N SER A 61 5.81 17.12 2.46
CA SER A 61 4.99 17.98 3.33
C SER A 61 4.65 17.33 4.68
N LEU A 62 4.72 15.99 4.74
CA LEU A 62 4.53 15.20 5.95
C LEU A 62 5.85 14.94 6.69
N GLY A 63 7.00 15.36 6.14
CA GLY A 63 8.32 15.03 6.66
C GLY A 63 8.58 13.53 6.69
N SER A 64 8.03 12.79 5.73
CA SER A 64 8.06 11.32 5.65
C SER A 64 7.54 10.64 6.94
N SER A 65 6.60 11.26 7.65
CA SER A 65 6.06 10.78 8.92
C SER A 65 4.64 10.25 8.79
N ALA A 66 4.38 9.16 9.49
CA ALA A 66 3.05 8.55 9.66
C ALA A 66 2.17 9.29 10.70
N ASP A 67 2.64 10.41 11.25
CA ASP A 67 1.90 11.17 12.27
C ASP A 67 0.51 11.55 11.78
N GLY A 68 -0.50 11.24 12.61
CA GLY A 68 -1.90 11.54 12.32
C GLY A 68 -2.58 10.56 11.36
N PHE A 69 -1.95 9.44 11.05
CA PHE A 69 -2.57 8.33 10.33
C PHE A 69 -2.71 7.09 11.21
N ASP A 70 -3.75 6.33 10.96
CA ASP A 70 -4.04 5.08 11.67
C ASP A 70 -3.57 3.85 10.88
N ALA A 71 -3.39 3.96 9.56
CA ALA A 71 -2.89 2.89 8.69
C ALA A 71 -2.39 3.44 7.34
N LEU A 72 -1.70 2.57 6.59
CA LEU A 72 -1.22 2.81 5.23
C LEU A 72 -1.82 1.79 4.26
N VAL A 73 -2.29 2.26 3.11
CA VAL A 73 -2.64 1.44 1.95
C VAL A 73 -1.66 1.73 0.81
N LEU A 74 -1.13 0.68 0.22
CA LEU A 74 -0.25 0.71 -0.94
C LEU A 74 -0.98 0.03 -2.12
N PRO A 75 -1.61 0.81 -3.01
CA PRO A 75 -2.11 0.30 -4.28
C PRO A 75 -0.99 -0.24 -5.15
N GLY A 76 -1.32 -1.15 -6.07
CA GLY A 76 -0.36 -1.71 -6.99
C GLY A 76 -0.28 -0.96 -8.32
N GLY A 77 -0.40 -1.70 -9.42
CA GLY A 77 0.10 -1.30 -10.72
C GLY A 77 1.60 -1.62 -10.81
N VAL A 78 2.16 -1.67 -11.99
CA VAL A 78 3.59 -1.99 -12.16
C VAL A 78 4.47 -0.76 -11.97
N ALA A 79 4.16 0.34 -12.65
CA ALA A 79 4.97 1.55 -12.62
C ALA A 79 4.90 2.28 -11.26
N ASN A 80 3.76 2.23 -10.58
CA ASN A 80 3.58 2.90 -9.30
C ASN A 80 4.60 2.47 -8.23
N PRO A 81 4.70 1.20 -7.81
CA PRO A 81 5.70 0.79 -6.83
C PRO A 81 7.13 0.86 -7.38
N ASP A 82 7.34 0.73 -8.69
CA ASP A 82 8.66 0.91 -9.29
C ASP A 82 9.17 2.34 -9.13
N HIS A 83 8.32 3.34 -9.30
CA HIS A 83 8.64 4.73 -8.99
C HIS A 83 8.85 4.97 -7.49
N LEU A 84 7.92 4.48 -6.63
CA LEU A 84 7.98 4.72 -5.19
C LEU A 84 9.26 4.15 -4.56
N ARG A 85 9.71 2.97 -4.99
CA ARG A 85 10.91 2.35 -4.45
C ARG A 85 12.20 3.13 -4.72
N THR A 86 12.20 4.01 -5.71
CA THR A 86 13.36 4.88 -6.04
C THR A 86 13.32 6.23 -5.33
N ASP A 87 12.25 6.55 -4.60
CA ASP A 87 12.09 7.79 -3.84
C ASP A 87 12.40 7.53 -2.35
N PRO A 88 13.52 8.06 -1.82
CA PRO A 88 13.92 7.81 -0.43
C PRO A 88 12.91 8.32 0.60
N GLU A 89 12.20 9.43 0.31
CA GLU A 89 11.19 9.99 1.22
C GLU A 89 9.95 9.11 1.25
N ALA A 90 9.53 8.55 0.11
CA ALA A 90 8.43 7.59 0.05
C ALA A 90 8.76 6.28 0.79
N VAL A 91 9.98 5.77 0.62
CA VAL A 91 10.46 4.57 1.33
C VAL A 91 10.53 4.83 2.84
N ALA A 92 11.04 5.99 3.26
CA ALA A 92 11.08 6.38 4.67
C ALA A 92 9.67 6.53 5.27
N PHE A 93 8.72 7.10 4.51
CA PHE A 93 7.33 7.21 4.92
C PHE A 93 6.70 5.84 5.17
N VAL A 94 6.90 4.88 4.26
CA VAL A 94 6.43 3.50 4.45
C VAL A 94 7.05 2.89 5.70
N ARG A 95 8.37 3.02 5.87
CA ARG A 95 9.09 2.46 7.03
C ARG A 95 8.58 2.99 8.36
N ASP A 96 8.20 4.27 8.43
CA ASP A 96 7.70 4.90 9.66
C ASP A 96 6.41 4.24 10.17
N PHE A 97 5.53 3.71 9.28
CA PHE A 97 4.36 2.91 9.69
C PHE A 97 4.77 1.60 10.39
N PHE A 98 5.80 0.94 9.87
CA PHE A 98 6.32 -0.28 10.49
C PHE A 98 6.97 0.01 11.84
N ASP A 99 7.79 1.04 11.92
CA ASP A 99 8.49 1.43 13.16
C ASP A 99 7.51 1.84 14.27
N ARG A 100 6.37 2.41 13.91
CA ARG A 100 5.31 2.79 14.85
C ARG A 100 4.31 1.68 15.15
N GLY A 101 4.42 0.53 14.53
CA GLY A 101 3.49 -0.58 14.72
C GLY A 101 2.11 -0.36 14.08
N LEU A 102 1.99 0.57 13.14
CA LEU A 102 0.73 0.87 12.46
C LEU A 102 0.42 -0.13 11.34
N PRO A 103 -0.84 -0.54 11.14
CA PRO A 103 -1.21 -1.46 10.08
C PRO A 103 -0.83 -0.96 8.69
N VAL A 104 -0.33 -1.88 7.86
CA VAL A 104 -0.04 -1.63 6.44
C VAL A 104 -0.76 -2.67 5.59
N ALA A 105 -1.42 -2.21 4.53
CA ALA A 105 -2.08 -3.06 3.55
C ALA A 105 -1.49 -2.81 2.16
N ALA A 106 -1.06 -3.86 1.46
CA ALA A 106 -0.42 -3.76 0.14
C ALA A 106 -1.01 -4.80 -0.82
N ILE A 107 -1.29 -4.38 -2.05
CA ILE A 107 -1.87 -5.27 -3.07
C ILE A 107 -1.01 -5.29 -4.33
N CYS A 108 -1.02 -6.44 -5.02
CA CYS A 108 -0.43 -6.63 -6.34
C CYS A 108 1.09 -6.41 -6.33
N HIS A 109 1.60 -5.47 -7.14
CA HIS A 109 3.03 -5.14 -7.22
C HIS A 109 3.52 -4.20 -6.11
N ALA A 110 2.63 -3.72 -5.24
CA ALA A 110 2.99 -2.82 -4.15
C ALA A 110 4.08 -3.38 -3.21
N ALA A 111 4.24 -4.70 -3.15
CA ALA A 111 5.29 -5.34 -2.35
C ALA A 111 6.72 -4.94 -2.75
N TRP A 112 6.96 -4.43 -3.97
CA TRP A 112 8.29 -3.90 -4.33
C TRP A 112 8.71 -2.72 -3.44
N THR A 113 7.76 -1.87 -3.06
CA THR A 113 8.06 -0.78 -2.11
C THR A 113 8.40 -1.33 -0.72
N LEU A 114 7.76 -2.43 -0.30
CA LEU A 114 8.09 -3.11 0.97
C LEU A 114 9.45 -3.81 0.92
N VAL A 115 9.84 -4.37 -0.23
CA VAL A 115 11.18 -4.92 -0.45
C VAL A 115 12.24 -3.85 -0.25
N GLU A 116 12.05 -2.68 -0.87
CA GLU A 116 12.98 -1.54 -0.74
C GLU A 116 13.04 -0.97 0.68
N ALA A 117 11.91 -0.96 1.37
CA ALA A 117 11.84 -0.53 2.77
C ALA A 117 12.52 -1.51 3.74
N ASP A 118 12.94 -2.71 3.29
CA ASP A 118 13.56 -3.77 4.10
C ASP A 118 12.72 -4.18 5.31
N VAL A 119 11.42 -4.40 5.10
CA VAL A 119 10.44 -4.69 6.17
C VAL A 119 9.83 -6.10 6.06
N LEU A 120 10.35 -6.95 5.16
CA LEU A 120 9.75 -8.25 4.86
C LEU A 120 10.42 -9.44 5.56
N ARG A 121 11.55 -9.24 6.22
CA ARG A 121 12.27 -10.33 6.91
C ARG A 121 11.38 -11.04 7.93
N ASP A 122 11.34 -12.37 7.83
CA ASP A 122 10.55 -13.25 8.71
C ASP A 122 9.02 -13.05 8.65
N ARG A 123 8.53 -12.36 7.59
CA ARG A 123 7.10 -12.18 7.35
C ARG A 123 6.58 -13.15 6.30
N THR A 124 5.35 -13.57 6.46
CA THR A 124 4.61 -14.35 5.45
C THR A 124 3.61 -13.43 4.76
N LEU A 125 3.70 -13.31 3.43
CA LEU A 125 2.85 -12.43 2.65
C LEU A 125 2.54 -13.01 1.27
N THR A 126 1.54 -12.43 0.63
CA THR A 126 1.24 -12.65 -0.79
C THR A 126 1.47 -11.37 -1.60
N SER A 127 1.43 -11.50 -2.90
CA SER A 127 1.57 -10.39 -3.85
C SER A 127 1.13 -10.84 -5.24
N TYR A 128 1.21 -9.96 -6.22
CA TYR A 128 1.21 -10.42 -7.60
C TYR A 128 2.29 -11.50 -7.77
N PRO A 129 1.97 -12.65 -8.41
CA PRO A 129 2.85 -13.84 -8.37
C PRO A 129 4.26 -13.62 -8.91
N SER A 130 4.46 -12.66 -9.82
CA SER A 130 5.78 -12.36 -10.40
C SER A 130 6.79 -11.84 -9.37
N LEU A 131 6.34 -11.36 -8.20
CA LEU A 131 7.20 -10.84 -7.13
C LEU A 131 7.64 -11.91 -6.12
N ALA A 132 7.22 -13.16 -6.31
CA ALA A 132 7.53 -14.22 -5.33
C ALA A 132 9.02 -14.38 -5.04
N THR A 133 9.86 -14.29 -6.07
CA THR A 133 11.32 -14.38 -5.92
C THR A 133 11.89 -13.17 -5.21
N ASP A 134 11.42 -11.96 -5.53
CA ASP A 134 11.88 -10.72 -4.89
C ASP A 134 11.58 -10.73 -3.39
N ILE A 135 10.38 -11.19 -3.02
CA ILE A 135 9.96 -11.31 -1.61
C ILE A 135 10.83 -12.33 -0.87
N ARG A 136 11.10 -13.50 -1.46
CA ARG A 136 11.99 -14.50 -0.85
C ARG A 136 13.42 -13.96 -0.68
N ASN A 137 13.94 -13.26 -1.67
CA ASN A 137 15.25 -12.63 -1.60
C ASN A 137 15.34 -11.56 -0.52
N ALA A 138 14.22 -10.89 -0.23
CA ALA A 138 14.09 -9.92 0.86
C ALA A 138 13.88 -10.56 2.24
N GLY A 139 13.92 -11.90 2.34
CA GLY A 139 13.78 -12.64 3.58
C GLY A 139 12.34 -12.95 3.99
N GLY A 140 11.36 -12.70 3.12
CA GLY A 140 9.96 -13.04 3.33
C GLY A 140 9.60 -14.44 2.88
N THR A 141 8.49 -14.96 3.36
CA THR A 141 7.86 -16.19 2.87
C THR A 141 6.67 -15.83 2.01
N TRP A 142 6.74 -16.15 0.72
CA TRP A 142 5.64 -15.89 -0.22
C TRP A 142 4.66 -17.06 -0.23
N VAL A 143 3.36 -16.74 -0.17
CA VAL A 143 2.26 -17.70 -0.30
C VAL A 143 1.27 -17.26 -1.37
N ASP A 144 0.65 -18.21 -2.06
CA ASP A 144 -0.39 -17.94 -3.06
C ASP A 144 -1.77 -17.99 -2.38
N GLU A 145 -2.13 -16.92 -1.68
CA GLU A 145 -3.39 -16.77 -0.99
C GLU A 145 -4.11 -15.51 -1.47
N GLN A 146 -5.43 -15.51 -1.49
CA GLN A 146 -6.25 -14.37 -1.86
C GLN A 146 -5.97 -13.15 -0.96
N VAL A 147 -5.82 -13.39 0.32
CA VAL A 147 -5.43 -12.41 1.32
C VAL A 147 -4.57 -13.07 2.37
N LYS A 148 -3.48 -12.42 2.75
CA LYS A 148 -2.62 -12.84 3.86
C LYS A 148 -2.55 -11.75 4.90
N VAL A 149 -2.90 -12.10 6.14
CA VAL A 149 -2.70 -11.24 7.31
C VAL A 149 -1.51 -11.79 8.09
N CYS A 150 -0.45 -11.01 8.16
CA CYS A 150 0.77 -11.35 8.88
C CYS A 150 0.91 -10.50 10.14
N THR A 151 0.98 -11.14 11.29
CA THR A 151 1.16 -10.50 12.60
C THR A 151 2.58 -10.69 13.15
N ALA A 152 3.46 -11.35 12.39
CA ALA A 152 4.88 -11.43 12.73
C ALA A 152 5.54 -10.05 12.52
N GLY A 153 6.22 -9.54 13.56
CA GLY A 153 6.88 -8.24 13.49
C GLY A 153 6.14 -7.14 14.26
N PRO A 154 6.55 -5.87 14.08
CA PRO A 154 6.07 -4.76 14.91
C PRO A 154 4.61 -4.37 14.64
N ASN A 155 4.10 -4.66 13.43
CA ASN A 155 2.76 -4.26 12.99
C ASN A 155 2.04 -5.39 12.26
N VAL A 156 0.76 -5.17 11.94
CA VAL A 156 0.00 -6.06 11.07
C VAL A 156 0.24 -5.67 9.61
N LEU A 157 0.55 -6.66 8.78
CA LEU A 157 0.68 -6.52 7.33
C LEU A 157 -0.42 -7.33 6.64
N VAL A 158 -1.29 -6.66 5.89
CA VAL A 158 -2.32 -7.26 5.04
C VAL A 158 -1.85 -7.24 3.61
N THR A 159 -1.88 -8.36 2.90
CA THR A 159 -1.49 -8.42 1.50
C THR A 159 -2.48 -9.21 0.64
N SER A 160 -2.61 -8.80 -0.64
CA SER A 160 -3.40 -9.50 -1.67
C SER A 160 -2.69 -9.46 -3.02
N ARG A 161 -3.17 -10.27 -3.99
CA ARG A 161 -2.43 -10.54 -5.23
C ARG A 161 -2.80 -9.62 -6.39
N ARG A 162 -4.09 -9.29 -6.53
CA ARG A 162 -4.64 -8.67 -7.76
C ARG A 162 -6.03 -8.11 -7.52
N PRO A 163 -6.63 -7.38 -8.48
CA PRO A 163 -7.97 -6.81 -8.35
C PRO A 163 -9.07 -7.80 -7.94
N ASP A 164 -9.01 -9.05 -8.41
CA ASP A 164 -10.00 -10.08 -8.04
C ASP A 164 -10.05 -10.34 -6.52
N ASP A 165 -9.01 -10.00 -5.80
CA ASP A 165 -8.90 -10.20 -4.36
C ASP A 165 -9.39 -9.00 -3.51
N LEU A 166 -9.78 -7.88 -4.13
CA LEU A 166 -10.09 -6.62 -3.44
C LEU A 166 -11.13 -6.77 -2.34
N LYS A 167 -12.20 -7.53 -2.57
CA LYS A 167 -13.22 -7.75 -1.54
C LYS A 167 -12.66 -8.35 -0.24
N ALA A 168 -11.74 -9.31 -0.36
CA ALA A 168 -11.09 -9.93 0.80
C ALA A 168 -10.05 -8.98 1.41
N PHE A 169 -9.33 -8.24 0.57
CA PHE A 169 -8.35 -7.24 0.97
C PHE A 169 -8.99 -6.12 1.81
N ASP A 170 -10.08 -5.53 1.32
CA ASP A 170 -10.80 -4.45 2.01
C ASP A 170 -11.38 -4.90 3.35
N ALA A 171 -11.99 -6.10 3.39
CA ALA A 171 -12.51 -6.66 4.63
C ALA A 171 -11.39 -6.90 5.66
N ALA A 172 -10.22 -7.38 5.22
CA ALA A 172 -9.07 -7.58 6.08
C ALA A 172 -8.48 -6.26 6.57
N LEU A 173 -8.33 -5.25 5.68
CA LEU A 173 -7.88 -3.90 6.03
C LEU A 173 -8.79 -3.29 7.11
N LEU A 174 -10.10 -3.22 6.84
CA LEU A 174 -11.07 -2.60 7.76
C LEU A 174 -11.08 -3.27 9.14
N LYS A 175 -10.92 -4.58 9.19
CA LYS A 175 -10.79 -5.32 10.46
C LYS A 175 -9.59 -4.86 11.30
N GLN A 176 -8.48 -4.48 10.66
CA GLN A 176 -7.28 -4.04 11.40
C GLN A 176 -7.40 -2.62 11.94
N VAL A 177 -8.20 -1.77 11.29
CA VAL A 177 -8.29 -0.34 11.63
C VAL A 177 -9.54 0.04 12.41
N SER A 178 -10.55 -0.84 12.47
CA SER A 178 -11.81 -0.58 13.20
C SER A 178 -11.74 -0.84 14.70
N GLY A 179 -10.62 -1.28 15.24
CA GLY A 179 -10.37 -1.33 16.70
C GLY A 179 -11.32 -2.25 17.49
N THR A 180 -11.65 -3.43 16.96
CA THR A 180 -12.39 -4.48 17.70
C THR A 180 -11.60 -5.74 17.77
#